data_62a81fc53d43667d745301b0587bb02a
#
_entry.id   62a81fc53d43667d745301b0587bb02a
#
_cell.length_a   1.000
_cell.length_b   1.000
_cell.length_c   1.000
_cell.angle_alpha   90.00
_cell.angle_beta   90.00
_cell.angle_gamma   90.00
#
_symmetry.space_group_name_H-M   'P 1'
#
loop_
_entity.id
_entity.type
_entity.pdbx_description
1 polymer ?
#
loop_
_entity_poly.entity_id
_entity_poly.type
_entity_poly.pdbx_seq_one_letter_code
_entity_poly.pdbx_strand_id
1 'polypeptide(L)'
;MNKIALLLPVTALSLALAACGEEPAPAPTPTATPEAAPSLPAPDEKIFSEVLAEACPELEPVSTAICKRAGFGSSDVICEYGLGDDEYRRDSATLTPGDGEWALAEPEAVCAQSAE
;
A
#
# COMPACT_ATOMS: atom_id res chain seq x y z
N MET A 1 34.07 -27.66 -81.66
CA MET A 1 33.58 -28.41 -80.53
C MET A 1 33.81 -27.57 -79.27
N ASN A 2 32.80 -26.90 -78.87
CA ASN A 2 32.88 -25.91 -77.74
C ASN A 2 32.61 -26.62 -76.47
N LYS A 3 33.61 -26.63 -75.61
CA LYS A 3 33.42 -27.00 -74.23
C LYS A 3 33.19 -25.71 -73.44
N ILE A 4 31.92 -25.46 -73.18
CA ILE A 4 31.55 -24.39 -72.31
C ILE A 4 31.72 -24.90 -70.87
N ALA A 5 32.76 -24.44 -70.23
CA ALA A 5 32.94 -24.67 -68.82
C ALA A 5 32.01 -23.70 -68.07
N LEU A 6 30.99 -24.26 -67.44
CA LEU A 6 30.03 -23.52 -66.64
C LEU A 6 30.67 -23.33 -65.25
N LEU A 7 31.26 -22.18 -65.02
CA LEU A 7 31.71 -21.76 -63.72
C LEU A 7 30.53 -21.24 -62.88
N LEU A 8 30.07 -22.03 -61.98
CA LEU A 8 29.10 -21.62 -60.96
C LEU A 8 29.80 -20.79 -59.90
N PRO A 9 29.38 -19.56 -59.66
CA PRO A 9 29.87 -18.85 -58.50
C PRO A 9 29.19 -19.40 -57.24
N VAL A 10 29.97 -19.94 -56.38
CA VAL A 10 29.56 -20.26 -55.01
C VAL A 10 29.40 -18.95 -54.28
N THR A 11 28.19 -18.48 -54.18
CA THR A 11 27.86 -17.37 -53.26
C THR A 11 27.89 -17.89 -51.86
N ALA A 12 28.97 -17.57 -51.14
CA ALA A 12 29.03 -17.77 -49.70
C ALA A 12 28.03 -16.84 -49.04
N LEU A 13 26.95 -17.43 -48.59
CA LEU A 13 25.96 -16.75 -47.76
C LEU A 13 26.53 -16.59 -46.37
N SER A 14 27.16 -15.46 -46.12
CA SER A 14 27.61 -15.08 -44.81
C SER A 14 26.39 -14.80 -43.96
N LEU A 15 25.97 -15.76 -43.13
CA LEU A 15 25.07 -15.48 -42.02
C LEU A 15 25.79 -14.57 -41.05
N ALA A 16 25.57 -13.30 -41.16
CA ALA A 16 25.84 -12.40 -40.05
C ALA A 16 24.84 -12.76 -38.94
N LEU A 17 25.27 -13.57 -37.99
CA LEU A 17 24.59 -13.58 -36.69
C LEU A 17 24.76 -12.17 -36.16
N ALA A 18 23.70 -11.37 -36.34
CA ALA A 18 23.52 -10.22 -35.51
C ALA A 18 23.39 -10.79 -34.08
N ALA A 19 24.50 -10.84 -33.37
CA ALA A 19 24.42 -10.90 -31.94
C ALA A 19 23.58 -9.70 -31.55
N CYS A 20 22.31 -9.97 -31.22
CA CYS A 20 21.55 -9.04 -30.41
C CYS A 20 22.39 -8.87 -29.15
N GLY A 21 23.24 -7.85 -29.16
CA GLY A 21 23.90 -7.41 -27.96
C GLY A 21 22.76 -7.08 -27.03
N GLU A 22 22.56 -7.93 -26.06
CA GLU A 22 21.69 -7.65 -24.95
C GLU A 22 22.24 -6.36 -24.35
N GLU A 23 21.57 -5.28 -24.65
CA GLU A 23 21.91 -3.99 -24.08
C GLU A 23 21.81 -4.17 -22.58
N PRO A 24 22.90 -3.96 -21.81
CA PRO A 24 22.83 -4.14 -20.38
C PRO A 24 21.69 -3.27 -19.88
N ALA A 25 20.70 -3.91 -19.23
CA ALA A 25 19.61 -3.21 -18.63
C ALA A 25 20.18 -2.02 -17.86
N PRO A 26 19.66 -0.80 -18.07
CA PRO A 26 20.19 0.36 -17.36
C PRO A 26 20.18 0.00 -15.88
N ALA A 27 21.34 0.15 -15.22
CA ALA A 27 21.46 -0.11 -13.80
C ALA A 27 20.28 0.56 -13.12
N PRO A 28 19.53 -0.14 -12.25
CA PRO A 28 18.39 0.47 -11.60
C PRO A 28 18.91 1.76 -10.99
N THR A 29 18.39 2.86 -11.49
CA THR A 29 18.65 4.15 -10.88
C THR A 29 18.32 3.94 -9.41
N PRO A 30 19.24 4.20 -8.47
CA PRO A 30 18.88 4.08 -7.07
C PRO A 30 17.67 4.97 -6.90
N THR A 31 16.52 4.32 -6.85
CA THR A 31 15.30 4.97 -6.46
C THR A 31 15.67 5.50 -5.10
N ALA A 32 15.78 6.83 -4.98
CA ALA A 32 15.96 7.44 -3.70
C ALA A 32 14.89 6.80 -2.84
N THR A 33 15.29 5.97 -1.89
CA THR A 33 14.37 5.40 -0.92
C THR A 33 13.66 6.60 -0.38
N PRO A 34 12.34 6.75 -0.61
CA PRO A 34 11.64 7.88 -0.04
C PRO A 34 11.99 7.83 1.43
N GLU A 35 12.63 8.88 1.90
CA GLU A 35 12.92 9.04 3.32
C GLU A 35 11.61 8.72 4.00
N ALA A 36 11.59 7.60 4.71
CA ALA A 36 10.35 7.09 5.27
C ALA A 36 9.82 8.21 6.15
N ALA A 37 8.74 8.85 5.69
CA ALA A 37 8.01 9.76 6.53
C ALA A 37 7.84 9.07 7.87
N PRO A 38 8.08 9.75 9.01
CA PRO A 38 8.04 9.10 10.32
C PRO A 38 6.77 8.28 10.38
N SER A 39 6.94 6.97 10.32
CA SER A 39 5.81 6.05 10.31
C SER A 39 5.17 6.13 11.69
N LEU A 40 3.91 6.55 11.72
CA LEU A 40 3.13 6.49 12.93
C LEU A 40 3.14 5.06 13.48
N PRO A 41 3.23 4.87 14.79
CA PRO A 41 3.06 3.54 15.36
C PRO A 41 1.70 2.98 14.93
N ALA A 42 1.65 1.67 14.69
CA ALA A 42 0.38 1.03 14.35
C ALA A 42 -0.65 1.32 15.45
N PRO A 43 -1.85 1.79 15.10
CA PRO A 43 -2.84 2.10 16.10
C PRO A 43 -3.31 0.82 16.79
N ASP A 44 -3.29 0.86 18.09
CA ASP A 44 -3.83 -0.14 18.99
C ASP A 44 -5.10 0.37 19.67
N GLU A 45 -5.67 -0.42 20.56
CA GLU A 45 -6.84 -0.03 21.35
C GLU A 45 -6.63 1.29 22.10
N LYS A 46 -5.45 1.50 22.65
CA LYS A 46 -5.13 2.71 23.40
C LYS A 46 -5.13 3.94 22.51
N ILE A 47 -4.40 3.89 21.40
CA ILE A 47 -4.32 4.98 20.43
C ILE A 47 -5.72 5.28 19.88
N PHE A 48 -6.46 4.23 19.49
CA PHE A 48 -7.83 4.39 19.01
C PHE A 48 -8.74 5.04 20.04
N SER A 49 -8.66 4.61 21.31
CA SER A 49 -9.44 5.17 22.42
C SER A 49 -9.16 6.66 22.62
N GLU A 50 -7.91 7.06 22.54
CA GLU A 50 -7.51 8.47 22.65
C GLU A 50 -8.07 9.30 21.49
N VAL A 51 -7.91 8.83 20.25
CA VAL A 51 -8.43 9.51 19.06
C VAL A 51 -9.95 9.62 19.08
N LEU A 52 -10.65 8.55 19.48
CA LEU A 52 -12.11 8.56 19.55
C LEU A 52 -12.60 9.49 20.65
N ALA A 53 -11.99 9.48 21.82
CA ALA A 53 -12.35 10.35 22.93
C ALA A 53 -12.15 11.84 22.60
N GLU A 54 -11.11 12.15 21.84
CA GLU A 54 -10.86 13.52 21.39
C GLU A 54 -11.88 13.97 20.33
N ALA A 55 -12.20 13.10 19.39
CA ALA A 55 -13.17 13.41 18.31
C ALA A 55 -14.61 13.40 18.79
N CYS A 56 -14.95 12.50 19.71
CA CYS A 56 -16.32 12.27 20.21
C CYS A 56 -16.33 12.27 21.75
N PRO A 57 -16.13 13.41 22.41
CA PRO A 57 -15.97 13.47 23.87
C PRO A 57 -17.23 13.08 24.67
N GLU A 58 -18.36 12.99 24.01
CA GLU A 58 -19.65 12.61 24.65
C GLU A 58 -19.90 11.10 24.64
N LEU A 59 -19.09 10.35 23.92
CA LEU A 59 -19.23 8.90 23.88
C LEU A 59 -18.64 8.25 25.15
N GLU A 60 -19.19 7.07 25.47
CA GLU A 60 -18.61 6.24 26.52
C GLU A 60 -17.18 5.79 26.10
N PRO A 61 -16.33 5.47 27.08
CA PRO A 61 -14.99 5.03 26.79
C PRO A 61 -14.98 3.70 26.02
N VAL A 62 -13.98 3.51 25.17
CA VAL A 62 -13.76 2.24 24.47
C VAL A 62 -13.52 1.13 25.50
N SER A 63 -14.32 0.07 25.41
CA SER A 63 -14.17 -1.13 26.25
C SER A 63 -13.28 -2.17 25.60
N THR A 64 -13.29 -2.24 24.28
CA THR A 64 -12.49 -3.16 23.47
C THR A 64 -12.32 -2.60 22.07
N ALA A 65 -11.15 -2.77 21.48
CA ALA A 65 -10.93 -2.43 20.07
C ALA A 65 -9.88 -3.35 19.43
N ILE A 66 -10.05 -3.61 18.15
CA ILE A 66 -9.05 -4.25 17.30
C ILE A 66 -8.92 -3.42 16.03
N CYS A 67 -7.70 -3.00 15.73
CA CYS A 67 -7.38 -2.23 14.57
C CYS A 67 -6.59 -3.07 13.56
N LYS A 68 -6.97 -2.98 12.30
CA LYS A 68 -6.32 -3.69 11.19
C LYS A 68 -6.21 -2.79 9.97
N ARG A 69 -5.18 -2.99 9.16
CA ARG A 69 -5.02 -2.23 7.93
C ARG A 69 -6.24 -2.40 7.02
N ALA A 70 -6.70 -1.32 6.41
CA ALA A 70 -7.89 -1.32 5.55
C ALA A 70 -7.73 -2.15 4.28
N GLY A 71 -6.51 -2.36 3.80
CA GLY A 71 -6.23 -3.19 2.63
C GLY A 71 -4.79 -3.06 2.16
N PHE A 72 -4.44 -3.81 1.13
CA PHE A 72 -3.11 -3.73 0.52
C PHE A 72 -2.86 -2.34 -0.05
N GLY A 73 -1.73 -1.74 0.31
CA GLY A 73 -1.34 -0.41 -0.15
C GLY A 73 -2.09 0.75 0.50
N SER A 74 -3.08 0.48 1.36
CA SER A 74 -3.74 1.51 2.14
C SER A 74 -2.91 1.89 3.37
N SER A 75 -2.84 3.17 3.65
CA SER A 75 -2.31 3.70 4.91
C SER A 75 -3.37 3.78 6.00
N ASP A 76 -4.64 3.64 5.62
CA ASP A 76 -5.76 3.69 6.55
C ASP A 76 -5.88 2.41 7.37
N VAL A 77 -6.45 2.55 8.54
CA VAL A 77 -6.67 1.46 9.49
C VAL A 77 -8.14 1.45 9.91
N ILE A 78 -8.76 0.29 9.85
CA ILE A 78 -10.12 0.08 10.35
C ILE A 78 -10.03 -0.49 11.75
N CYS A 79 -10.70 0.17 12.70
CA CYS A 79 -10.84 -0.28 14.08
C CYS A 79 -12.28 -0.73 14.33
N GLU A 80 -12.44 -1.97 14.74
CA GLU A 80 -13.71 -2.52 15.23
C GLU A 80 -13.70 -2.39 16.76
N TYR A 81 -14.76 -1.83 17.33
CA TYR A 81 -14.74 -1.45 18.75
C TYR A 81 -16.11 -1.59 19.44
N GLY A 82 -16.06 -1.63 20.74
CA GLY A 82 -17.20 -1.53 21.64
C GLY A 82 -17.02 -0.41 22.64
N LEU A 83 -18.10 0.12 23.17
CA LEU A 83 -18.12 1.23 24.11
C LEU A 83 -18.76 0.83 25.45
N GLY A 84 -18.37 1.51 26.53
CA GLY A 84 -18.94 1.33 27.85
C GLY A 84 -18.81 -0.09 28.38
N ASP A 85 -19.95 -0.72 28.66
CA ASP A 85 -20.02 -2.10 29.16
C ASP A 85 -20.13 -3.16 28.05
N ASP A 86 -20.09 -2.73 26.76
CA ASP A 86 -20.18 -3.66 25.64
C ASP A 86 -18.86 -4.42 25.45
N GLU A 87 -18.90 -5.72 25.60
CA GLU A 87 -17.76 -6.61 25.38
C GLU A 87 -17.59 -6.98 23.89
N TYR A 88 -18.52 -6.59 23.04
CA TYR A 88 -18.52 -6.89 21.64
C TYR A 88 -18.07 -5.68 20.81
N ARG A 89 -17.39 -5.94 19.72
CA ARG A 89 -16.97 -4.92 18.76
C ARG A 89 -18.03 -4.78 17.66
N ARG A 90 -19.05 -4.00 17.94
CA ARG A 90 -20.22 -3.80 17.05
C ARG A 90 -20.05 -2.64 16.11
N ASP A 91 -19.24 -1.67 16.50
CA ASP A 91 -18.99 -0.46 15.74
C ASP A 91 -17.67 -0.55 14.99
N SER A 92 -17.55 0.23 13.95
CA SER A 92 -16.29 0.35 13.21
C SER A 92 -16.02 1.79 12.80
N ALA A 93 -14.76 2.16 12.84
CA ALA A 93 -14.29 3.47 12.40
C ALA A 93 -12.97 3.34 11.65
N THR A 94 -12.71 4.28 10.78
CA THR A 94 -11.46 4.34 10.03
C THR A 94 -10.55 5.42 10.60
N LEU A 95 -9.30 5.06 10.84
CA LEU A 95 -8.24 6.00 11.16
C LEU A 95 -7.39 6.26 9.91
N THR A 96 -7.11 7.52 9.66
CA THR A 96 -6.20 7.95 8.60
C THR A 96 -4.94 8.56 9.21
N PRO A 97 -3.75 8.32 8.65
CA PRO A 97 -2.55 8.96 9.15
C PRO A 97 -2.57 10.46 8.82
N GLY A 98 -2.37 11.27 9.84
CA GLY A 98 -2.19 12.72 9.71
C GLY A 98 -0.72 13.12 9.87
N ASP A 99 -0.50 14.40 10.17
CA ASP A 99 0.82 14.99 10.40
C ASP A 99 1.37 14.63 11.79
N GLY A 100 1.82 13.39 11.96
CA GLY A 100 2.41 12.92 13.22
C GLY A 100 1.43 12.25 14.19
N GLU A 101 0.16 12.16 13.83
CA GLU A 101 -0.88 11.53 14.64
C GLU A 101 -1.96 10.88 13.79
N TRP A 102 -2.71 9.97 14.37
CA TRP A 102 -3.86 9.37 13.74
C TRP A 102 -5.08 10.29 13.85
N ALA A 103 -5.86 10.38 12.80
CA ALA A 103 -7.10 11.13 12.76
C ALA A 103 -8.29 10.21 12.45
N LEU A 104 -9.43 10.49 13.06
CA LEU A 104 -10.66 9.77 12.76
C LEU A 104 -11.23 10.25 11.42
N ALA A 105 -11.46 9.33 10.50
CA ALA A 105 -12.17 9.62 9.27
C ALA A 105 -13.67 9.75 9.58
N GLU A 106 -14.31 10.75 8.99
CA GLU A 106 -15.75 11.02 9.14
C GLU A 106 -16.22 11.06 10.61
N PRO A 107 -15.61 11.89 11.46
CA PRO A 107 -15.90 11.89 12.90
C PRO A 107 -17.36 12.12 13.24
N GLU A 108 -18.07 12.96 12.47
CA GLU A 108 -19.50 13.23 12.69
C GLU A 108 -20.36 11.96 12.53
N ALA A 109 -20.07 11.16 11.51
CA ALA A 109 -20.78 9.91 11.26
C ALA A 109 -20.47 8.88 12.35
N VAL A 110 -19.21 8.78 12.76
CA VAL A 110 -18.79 7.86 13.82
C VAL A 110 -19.42 8.23 15.16
N CYS A 111 -19.37 9.50 15.54
CA CYS A 111 -19.99 9.97 16.80
C CYS A 111 -21.52 9.75 16.81
N ALA A 112 -22.19 9.94 15.68
CA ALA A 112 -23.63 9.72 15.56
C ALA A 112 -24.00 8.22 15.62
N GLN A 113 -23.22 7.37 14.98
CA GLN A 113 -23.45 5.91 14.95
C GLN A 113 -23.31 5.29 16.34
N SER A 114 -22.32 5.72 17.09
CA SER A 114 -22.02 5.17 18.42
C SER A 114 -22.90 5.75 19.54
N ALA A 115 -23.77 6.73 19.24
CA ALA A 115 -24.69 7.34 20.20
C ALA A 115 -26.04 6.61 20.29
N GLU A 116 -26.28 5.58 19.46
CA GLU A 116 -27.44 4.71 19.45
C GLU A 116 -27.17 3.44 20.30
#